data_0d0e23bc3ff73b2dc12609396a9c2dc1
#
_entry.id   0d0e23bc3ff73b2dc12609396a9c2dc1
#
_cell.length_a   1.000
_cell.length_b   1.000
_cell.length_c   1.000
_cell.angle_alpha   90.00
_cell.angle_beta   90.00
_cell.angle_gamma   90.00
#
_symmetry.space_group_name_H-M   'P 1'
#
loop_
_entity.id
_entity.type
_entity.pdbx_description
1 polymer ?
#
loop_
_entity_poly.entity_id
_entity_poly.type
_entity_poly.pdbx_seq_one_letter_code
_entity_poly.pdbx_strand_id
1 'polypeptide(L)'
;MYARNRGKFWSFVFYFLYFSGSVTVNTYLALYFQQEGLPGSQIGVLLGLSSLCGLVAGPMLSGLADAGQRHRLILSLGLLGNLIAIFLIPFSNSFWWFLVLMVFQSIFGGPIVSLADNAALTVLGDEREQYGSLRSGGTIGWGIFAPIAGLVVARYGMRYNFSIYAAGLFLALLASQQMHFHARKAEGSFWSGMRALFTNRKWVIFLFVVFIGGTGNSIISSYLFVYLQKIGTEPAWMGWAVTISTAMEAPALILGSRFLRRFGMRRLLLLGLAFMGIRCALYAVVSVPWEALTIQLLQFVTFPFMLVAGVSFADQNAPAGMGATAQSIFRSAFTGIGSVAGGFFGGVLLQYIGVQKMYLTFGMVIFIVAVVYGVMQREEER
;
A
#
# COMPACT_ATOMS: atom_id res chain seq x y z
N MET A 1 -14.72 8.17 -30.36
CA MET A 1 -13.81 7.02 -30.26
C MET A 1 -12.34 7.44 -30.05
N TYR A 2 -11.76 8.29 -30.89
CA TYR A 2 -10.34 8.73 -30.81
C TYR A 2 -9.98 9.42 -29.46
N ALA A 3 -10.76 10.39 -29.01
CA ALA A 3 -10.52 11.10 -27.75
C ALA A 3 -10.58 10.17 -26.50
N ARG A 4 -11.46 9.17 -26.51
CA ARG A 4 -11.60 8.18 -25.45
C ARG A 4 -10.39 7.24 -25.40
N ASN A 5 -9.91 6.76 -26.53
CA ASN A 5 -8.70 5.93 -26.59
C ASN A 5 -7.45 6.71 -26.13
N ARG A 6 -7.36 7.99 -26.47
CA ARG A 6 -6.31 8.88 -25.97
C ARG A 6 -6.37 9.05 -24.45
N GLY A 7 -7.56 9.20 -23.88
CA GLY A 7 -7.73 9.28 -22.42
C GLY A 7 -7.34 7.99 -21.70
N LYS A 8 -7.71 6.81 -22.24
CA LYS A 8 -7.28 5.50 -21.71
C LYS A 8 -5.76 5.36 -21.72
N PHE A 9 -5.12 5.72 -22.83
CA PHE A 9 -3.66 5.70 -22.97
C PHE A 9 -2.98 6.56 -21.92
N TRP A 10 -3.41 7.83 -21.74
CA TRP A 10 -2.81 8.72 -20.75
C TRP A 10 -3.05 8.30 -19.30
N SER A 11 -4.19 7.67 -19.00
CA SER A 11 -4.42 7.07 -17.68
C SER A 11 -3.46 5.92 -17.41
N PHE A 12 -3.24 5.01 -18.36
CA PHE A 12 -2.26 3.94 -18.24
C PHE A 12 -0.84 4.47 -18.06
N VAL A 13 -0.42 5.45 -18.89
CA VAL A 13 0.90 6.10 -18.82
C VAL A 13 1.10 6.80 -17.49
N PHE A 14 0.07 7.48 -16.96
CA PHE A 14 0.11 8.11 -15.65
C PHE A 14 0.41 7.09 -14.55
N TYR A 15 -0.34 5.99 -14.48
CA TYR A 15 -0.10 4.94 -13.49
C TYR A 15 1.30 4.34 -13.63
N PHE A 16 1.71 4.05 -14.87
CA PHE A 16 3.04 3.51 -15.12
C PHE A 16 4.13 4.44 -14.59
N LEU A 17 4.13 5.72 -14.95
CA LEU A 17 5.14 6.69 -14.54
C LEU A 17 5.14 6.95 -13.03
N TYR A 18 3.96 7.15 -12.44
CA TYR A 18 3.82 7.42 -11.01
C TYR A 18 4.35 6.25 -10.17
N PHE A 19 3.94 5.03 -10.47
CA PHE A 19 4.34 3.86 -9.72
C PHE A 19 5.77 3.41 -10.01
N SER A 20 6.28 3.62 -11.23
CA SER A 20 7.70 3.42 -11.56
C SER A 20 8.63 4.30 -10.73
N GLY A 21 8.27 5.57 -10.57
CA GLY A 21 9.03 6.48 -9.68
C GLY A 21 8.85 6.09 -8.21
N SER A 22 7.62 5.88 -7.78
CA SER A 22 7.28 5.62 -6.39
C SER A 22 8.01 4.40 -5.79
N VAL A 23 8.15 3.31 -6.54
CA VAL A 23 8.85 2.10 -6.06
C VAL A 23 10.31 2.36 -5.74
N THR A 24 10.98 3.25 -6.47
CA THR A 24 12.42 3.50 -6.30
C THR A 24 12.77 4.08 -4.94
N VAL A 25 11.86 4.81 -4.32
CA VAL A 25 12.05 5.41 -3.00
C VAL A 25 11.30 4.65 -1.91
N ASN A 26 10.01 4.36 -2.08
CA ASN A 26 9.19 3.82 -0.99
C ASN A 26 9.72 2.49 -0.43
N THR A 27 10.29 1.63 -1.26
CA THR A 27 10.87 0.36 -0.83
C THR A 27 12.20 0.53 -0.08
N TYR A 28 12.96 1.58 -0.40
CA TYR A 28 14.26 1.87 0.21
C TYR A 28 14.18 2.84 1.40
N LEU A 29 13.03 3.46 1.67
CA LEU A 29 12.91 4.61 2.54
C LEU A 29 13.38 4.34 3.98
N ALA A 30 12.95 3.22 4.59
CA ALA A 30 13.40 2.85 5.94
C ALA A 30 14.90 2.57 5.98
N LEU A 31 15.42 1.90 4.93
CA LEU A 31 16.84 1.62 4.80
C LEU A 31 17.66 2.91 4.60
N TYR A 32 17.15 3.86 3.80
CA TYR A 32 17.76 5.16 3.61
C TYR A 32 17.89 5.92 4.94
N PHE A 33 16.83 6.02 5.71
CA PHE A 33 16.86 6.69 7.01
C PHE A 33 17.81 6.00 8.01
N GLN A 34 17.88 4.67 7.96
CA GLN A 34 18.84 3.92 8.78
C GLN A 34 20.30 4.24 8.38
N GLN A 35 20.58 4.36 7.08
CA GLN A 35 21.92 4.73 6.60
C GLN A 35 22.30 6.20 6.91
N GLU A 36 21.30 7.09 6.97
CA GLU A 36 21.50 8.47 7.44
C GLU A 36 21.63 8.56 8.99
N GLY A 37 21.68 7.42 9.70
CA GLY A 37 21.97 7.33 11.13
C GLY A 37 20.75 7.45 12.05
N LEU A 38 19.53 7.42 11.54
CA LEU A 38 18.34 7.51 12.38
C LEU A 38 18.10 6.20 13.15
N PRO A 39 17.79 6.26 14.46
CA PRO A 39 17.37 5.10 15.22
C PRO A 39 16.00 4.61 14.75
N GLY A 40 15.74 3.31 14.96
CA GLY A 40 14.50 2.66 14.50
C GLY A 40 13.22 3.35 14.97
N SER A 41 13.19 3.90 16.20
CA SER A 41 12.03 4.64 16.70
C SER A 41 11.73 5.90 15.89
N GLN A 42 12.76 6.65 15.49
CA GLN A 42 12.60 7.82 14.63
C GLN A 42 12.10 7.41 13.23
N ILE A 43 12.66 6.34 12.66
CA ILE A 43 12.17 5.76 11.39
C ILE A 43 10.69 5.39 11.52
N GLY A 44 10.30 4.75 12.62
CA GLY A 44 8.91 4.38 12.89
C GLY A 44 7.98 5.60 12.97
N VAL A 45 8.42 6.69 13.62
CA VAL A 45 7.66 7.95 13.66
C VAL A 45 7.51 8.54 12.26
N LEU A 46 8.58 8.59 11.46
CA LEU A 46 8.52 9.10 10.09
C LEU A 46 7.52 8.32 9.24
N LEU A 47 7.58 6.99 9.24
CA LEU A 47 6.70 6.14 8.43
C LEU A 47 5.26 6.12 8.97
N GLY A 48 5.09 6.01 10.28
CA GLY A 48 3.77 5.96 10.91
C GLY A 48 3.01 7.28 10.80
N LEU A 49 3.67 8.42 11.13
CA LEU A 49 3.04 9.74 11.03
C LEU A 49 2.72 10.12 9.58
N SER A 50 3.63 9.80 8.65
CA SER A 50 3.37 10.01 7.22
C SER A 50 2.14 9.21 6.75
N SER A 51 2.05 7.94 7.12
CA SER A 51 0.89 7.11 6.80
C SER A 51 -0.41 7.69 7.39
N LEU A 52 -0.36 8.19 8.62
CA LEU A 52 -1.51 8.83 9.27
C LEU A 52 -1.92 10.11 8.54
N CYS A 53 -0.95 10.97 8.21
CA CYS A 53 -1.22 12.22 7.48
C CYS A 53 -1.83 11.92 6.09
N GLY A 54 -1.31 10.95 5.36
CA GLY A 54 -1.85 10.54 4.06
C GLY A 54 -3.26 9.97 4.16
N LEU A 55 -3.54 9.16 5.19
CA LEU A 55 -4.86 8.59 5.47
C LEU A 55 -5.92 9.65 5.70
N VAL A 56 -5.57 10.75 6.37
CA VAL A 56 -6.48 11.87 6.65
C VAL A 56 -6.55 12.84 5.46
N ALA A 57 -5.40 13.23 4.92
CA ALA A 57 -5.32 14.22 3.85
C ALA A 57 -5.91 13.72 2.52
N GLY A 58 -5.79 12.44 2.22
CA GLY A 58 -6.31 11.85 0.98
C GLY A 58 -7.80 12.12 0.78
N PRO A 59 -8.69 11.65 1.67
CA PRO A 59 -10.13 11.92 1.58
C PRO A 59 -10.48 13.42 1.67
N MET A 60 -9.79 14.19 2.53
CA MET A 60 -10.07 15.62 2.68
C MET A 60 -9.78 16.39 1.38
N LEU A 61 -8.61 16.19 0.78
CA LEU A 61 -8.24 16.90 -0.44
C LEU A 61 -9.02 16.41 -1.67
N SER A 62 -9.36 15.11 -1.71
CA SER A 62 -10.26 14.57 -2.74
C SER A 62 -11.67 15.16 -2.60
N GLY A 63 -12.19 15.28 -1.38
CA GLY A 63 -13.47 15.94 -1.11
C GLY A 63 -13.47 17.42 -1.49
N LEU A 64 -12.37 18.14 -1.25
CA LEU A 64 -12.21 19.53 -1.72
C LEU A 64 -12.18 19.61 -3.25
N ALA A 65 -11.56 18.61 -3.93
CA ALA A 65 -11.57 18.52 -5.38
C ALA A 65 -12.97 18.32 -5.94
N ASP A 66 -13.78 17.46 -5.29
CA ASP A 66 -15.17 17.19 -5.65
C ASP A 66 -16.05 18.43 -5.44
N ALA A 67 -15.97 19.07 -4.26
CA ALA A 67 -16.77 20.24 -3.91
C ALA A 67 -16.47 21.44 -4.81
N GLY A 68 -15.19 21.66 -5.13
CA GLY A 68 -14.75 22.78 -5.97
C GLY A 68 -14.72 22.46 -7.47
N GLN A 69 -15.00 21.22 -7.88
CA GLN A 69 -14.81 20.71 -9.25
C GLN A 69 -13.40 20.98 -9.81
N ARG A 70 -12.38 20.95 -8.92
CA ARG A 70 -10.99 21.33 -9.23
C ARG A 70 -10.04 20.14 -9.21
N HIS A 71 -10.51 18.96 -9.67
CA HIS A 71 -9.75 17.70 -9.62
C HIS A 71 -8.36 17.81 -10.26
N ARG A 72 -8.26 18.44 -11.46
CA ARG A 72 -6.98 18.63 -12.15
C ARG A 72 -6.03 19.52 -11.35
N LEU A 73 -6.55 20.60 -10.75
CA LEU A 73 -5.72 21.52 -9.95
C LEU A 73 -5.17 20.80 -8.72
N ILE A 74 -6.02 20.09 -7.97
CA ILE A 74 -5.60 19.39 -6.75
C ILE A 74 -4.67 18.22 -7.08
N LEU A 75 -4.90 17.48 -8.16
CA LEU A 75 -3.95 16.46 -8.63
C LEU A 75 -2.59 17.07 -9.01
N SER A 76 -2.59 18.20 -9.74
CA SER A 76 -1.35 18.88 -10.14
C SER A 76 -0.58 19.42 -8.93
N LEU A 77 -1.27 20.05 -7.97
CA LEU A 77 -0.67 20.51 -6.72
C LEU A 77 -0.14 19.33 -5.89
N GLY A 78 -0.89 18.23 -5.84
CA GLY A 78 -0.47 16.98 -5.18
C GLY A 78 0.83 16.44 -5.76
N LEU A 79 0.92 16.32 -7.09
CA LEU A 79 2.12 15.86 -7.78
C LEU A 79 3.30 16.81 -7.60
N LEU A 80 3.06 18.11 -7.71
CA LEU A 80 4.10 19.13 -7.54
C LEU A 80 4.62 19.18 -6.10
N GLY A 81 3.74 19.19 -5.11
CA GLY A 81 4.13 19.16 -3.69
C GLY A 81 4.89 17.89 -3.33
N ASN A 82 4.44 16.73 -3.82
CA ASN A 82 5.14 15.46 -3.65
C ASN A 82 6.53 15.50 -4.31
N LEU A 83 6.65 16.02 -5.54
CA LEU A 83 7.91 16.19 -6.25
C LEU A 83 8.89 17.06 -5.47
N ILE A 84 8.44 18.22 -4.97
CA ILE A 84 9.29 19.12 -4.18
C ILE A 84 9.77 18.42 -2.90
N ALA A 85 8.88 17.75 -2.18
CA ALA A 85 9.24 17.02 -0.97
C ALA A 85 10.31 15.95 -1.23
N ILE A 86 10.03 15.07 -2.20
CA ILE A 86 10.92 13.97 -2.57
C ILE A 86 12.29 14.47 -3.04
N PHE A 87 12.31 15.53 -3.83
CA PHE A 87 13.56 16.13 -4.31
C PHE A 87 14.39 16.71 -3.17
N LEU A 88 13.75 17.26 -2.14
CA LEU A 88 14.42 17.91 -1.01
C LEU A 88 14.92 16.94 0.08
N ILE A 89 14.37 15.72 0.18
CA ILE A 89 14.77 14.75 1.22
C ILE A 89 16.29 14.53 1.29
N PRO A 90 17.02 14.32 0.17
CA PRO A 90 18.45 13.99 0.24
C PRO A 90 19.40 15.15 0.63
N PHE A 91 18.89 16.37 0.84
CA PHE A 91 19.73 17.54 1.09
C PHE A 91 20.06 17.79 2.56
N SER A 92 19.57 16.99 3.49
CA SER A 92 19.87 17.07 4.91
C SER A 92 19.77 15.71 5.58
N ASN A 93 20.42 15.54 6.73
CA ASN A 93 20.40 14.31 7.53
C ASN A 93 19.64 14.53 8.86
N SER A 94 18.96 15.66 9.04
CA SER A 94 18.23 15.99 10.26
C SER A 94 16.89 15.25 10.32
N PHE A 95 16.59 14.63 11.48
CA PHE A 95 15.27 14.03 11.75
C PHE A 95 14.11 15.00 11.50
N TRP A 96 14.24 16.25 11.97
CA TRP A 96 13.18 17.25 11.79
C TRP A 96 12.96 17.65 10.34
N TRP A 97 14.05 17.67 9.55
CA TRP A 97 13.96 17.88 8.11
C TRP A 97 13.16 16.76 7.42
N PHE A 98 13.52 15.53 7.73
CA PHE A 98 12.79 14.37 7.20
C PHE A 98 11.33 14.37 7.65
N LEU A 99 11.05 14.70 8.93
CA LEU A 99 9.69 14.71 9.45
C LEU A 99 8.80 15.70 8.69
N VAL A 100 9.26 16.94 8.53
CA VAL A 100 8.51 17.99 7.82
C VAL A 100 8.26 17.57 6.37
N LEU A 101 9.29 17.08 5.67
CA LEU A 101 9.16 16.69 4.27
C LEU A 101 8.31 15.43 4.08
N MET A 102 8.40 14.45 4.97
CA MET A 102 7.58 13.24 4.92
C MET A 102 6.10 13.53 5.18
N VAL A 103 5.79 14.39 6.15
CA VAL A 103 4.42 14.87 6.39
C VAL A 103 3.91 15.65 5.19
N PHE A 104 4.69 16.58 4.68
CA PHE A 104 4.35 17.37 3.49
C PHE A 104 4.10 16.45 2.28
N GLN A 105 5.02 15.52 2.01
CA GLN A 105 4.90 14.51 0.95
C GLN A 105 3.60 13.70 1.07
N SER A 106 3.25 13.29 2.29
CA SER A 106 2.07 12.45 2.53
C SER A 106 0.76 13.24 2.37
N ILE A 107 0.72 14.50 2.78
CA ILE A 107 -0.44 15.37 2.57
C ILE A 107 -0.69 15.55 1.07
N PHE A 108 0.32 15.93 0.32
CA PHE A 108 0.18 16.16 -1.12
C PHE A 108 0.06 14.85 -1.92
N GLY A 109 0.68 13.77 -1.46
CA GLY A 109 0.62 12.44 -2.08
C GLY A 109 -0.71 11.72 -1.87
N GLY A 110 -1.39 11.97 -0.75
CA GLY A 110 -2.62 11.28 -0.36
C GLY A 110 -3.73 11.23 -1.42
N PRO A 111 -4.10 12.34 -2.06
CA PRO A 111 -5.17 12.37 -3.05
C PRO A 111 -4.78 11.87 -4.45
N ILE A 112 -3.48 11.70 -4.76
CA ILE A 112 -3.00 11.48 -6.13
C ILE A 112 -3.67 10.25 -6.77
N VAL A 113 -3.63 9.11 -6.08
CA VAL A 113 -4.17 7.85 -6.64
C VAL A 113 -5.68 7.91 -6.76
N SER A 114 -6.39 8.43 -5.77
CA SER A 114 -7.86 8.52 -5.80
C SER A 114 -8.36 9.46 -6.90
N LEU A 115 -7.68 10.57 -7.13
CA LEU A 115 -8.01 11.50 -8.22
C LEU A 115 -7.66 10.89 -9.59
N ALA A 116 -6.58 10.15 -9.71
CA ALA A 116 -6.24 9.42 -10.93
C ALA A 116 -7.26 8.31 -11.22
N ASP A 117 -7.73 7.61 -10.19
CA ASP A 117 -8.78 6.59 -10.31
C ASP A 117 -10.10 7.21 -10.79
N ASN A 118 -10.46 8.39 -10.27
CA ASN A 118 -11.62 9.15 -10.74
C ASN A 118 -11.51 9.50 -12.24
N ALA A 119 -10.36 9.99 -12.68
CA ALA A 119 -10.11 10.30 -14.08
C ALA A 119 -10.17 9.05 -14.98
N ALA A 120 -9.58 7.94 -14.55
CA ALA A 120 -9.61 6.66 -15.28
C ALA A 120 -11.05 6.15 -15.44
N LEU A 121 -11.84 6.16 -14.37
CA LEU A 121 -13.24 5.77 -14.39
C LEU A 121 -14.11 6.71 -15.24
N THR A 122 -13.78 7.99 -15.28
CA THR A 122 -14.45 8.97 -16.14
C THR A 122 -14.26 8.63 -17.62
N VAL A 123 -13.05 8.31 -18.02
CA VAL A 123 -12.73 7.97 -19.42
C VAL A 123 -13.36 6.64 -19.84
N LEU A 124 -13.47 5.68 -18.89
CA LEU A 124 -14.08 4.37 -19.15
C LEU A 124 -15.60 4.46 -19.33
N GLY A 125 -16.28 5.36 -18.62
CA GLY A 125 -17.75 5.47 -18.68
C GLY A 125 -18.42 4.15 -18.31
N ASP A 126 -19.08 3.50 -19.28
CA ASP A 126 -19.76 2.22 -19.07
C ASP A 126 -18.81 1.01 -19.09
N GLU A 127 -17.59 1.17 -19.62
CA GLU A 127 -16.59 0.08 -19.72
C GLU A 127 -15.73 -0.07 -18.45
N ARG A 128 -16.33 0.05 -17.26
CA ARG A 128 -15.65 0.01 -15.96
C ARG A 128 -14.87 -1.28 -15.71
N GLU A 129 -15.26 -2.38 -16.34
CA GLU A 129 -14.53 -3.67 -16.31
C GLU A 129 -13.08 -3.54 -16.80
N GLN A 130 -12.80 -2.56 -17.69
CA GLN A 130 -11.44 -2.29 -18.18
C GLN A 130 -10.57 -1.47 -17.20
N TYR A 131 -11.09 -1.07 -16.03
CA TYR A 131 -10.32 -0.31 -15.04
C TYR A 131 -9.04 -1.05 -14.62
N GLY A 132 -9.13 -2.37 -14.40
CA GLY A 132 -7.96 -3.19 -14.10
C GLY A 132 -6.85 -3.12 -15.16
N SER A 133 -7.22 -3.06 -16.44
CA SER A 133 -6.28 -2.91 -17.55
C SER A 133 -5.55 -1.56 -17.52
N LEU A 134 -6.24 -0.46 -17.22
CA LEU A 134 -5.59 0.84 -17.08
C LEU A 134 -4.68 0.89 -15.82
N ARG A 135 -5.17 0.33 -14.72
CA ARG A 135 -4.44 0.30 -13.44
C ARG A 135 -3.22 -0.62 -13.46
N SER A 136 -3.20 -1.63 -14.35
CA SER A 136 -2.06 -2.54 -14.53
C SER A 136 -0.77 -1.83 -14.94
N GLY A 137 -0.87 -0.65 -15.59
CA GLY A 137 0.29 0.20 -15.85
C GLY A 137 1.11 0.45 -14.59
N GLY A 138 0.45 0.69 -13.45
CA GLY A 138 1.12 0.85 -12.16
C GLY A 138 1.83 -0.41 -11.67
N THR A 139 1.20 -1.57 -11.77
CA THR A 139 1.80 -2.85 -11.38
C THR A 139 3.01 -3.20 -12.26
N ILE A 140 2.90 -2.96 -13.56
CA ILE A 140 4.00 -3.15 -14.52
C ILE A 140 5.17 -2.21 -14.19
N GLY A 141 4.88 -0.92 -13.97
CA GLY A 141 5.88 0.07 -13.58
C GLY A 141 6.59 -0.29 -12.29
N TRP A 142 5.83 -0.69 -11.27
CA TRP A 142 6.35 -1.14 -9.98
C TRP A 142 7.28 -2.35 -10.12
N GLY A 143 6.87 -3.37 -10.86
CA GLY A 143 7.66 -4.60 -11.05
C GLY A 143 8.93 -4.40 -11.87
N ILE A 144 8.89 -3.56 -12.91
CA ILE A 144 10.06 -3.30 -13.78
C ILE A 144 11.07 -2.36 -13.09
N PHE A 145 10.59 -1.31 -12.41
CA PHE A 145 11.48 -0.30 -11.85
C PHE A 145 12.06 -0.69 -10.48
N ALA A 146 11.52 -1.68 -9.79
CA ALA A 146 12.11 -2.16 -8.56
C ALA A 146 13.55 -2.70 -8.73
N PRO A 147 13.86 -3.61 -9.66
CA PRO A 147 15.24 -4.05 -9.89
C PRO A 147 16.12 -2.93 -10.47
N ILE A 148 15.58 -2.03 -11.30
CA ILE A 148 16.31 -0.86 -11.80
C ILE A 148 16.76 0.01 -10.63
N ALA A 149 15.87 0.26 -9.65
CA ALA A 149 16.23 0.99 -8.43
C ALA A 149 17.36 0.32 -7.66
N GLY A 150 17.35 -1.02 -7.57
CA GLY A 150 18.44 -1.79 -6.96
C GLY A 150 19.78 -1.61 -7.67
N LEU A 151 19.78 -1.65 -8.99
CA LEU A 151 20.98 -1.42 -9.80
C LEU A 151 21.51 0.02 -9.65
N VAL A 152 20.61 1.00 -9.58
CA VAL A 152 20.99 2.41 -9.34
C VAL A 152 21.61 2.56 -7.96
N VAL A 153 21.02 1.97 -6.93
CA VAL A 153 21.59 2.00 -5.57
C VAL A 153 22.96 1.35 -5.53
N ALA A 154 23.12 0.19 -6.17
CA ALA A 154 24.40 -0.53 -6.20
C ALA A 154 25.51 0.27 -6.87
N ARG A 155 25.20 1.05 -7.91
CA ARG A 155 26.21 1.76 -8.71
C ARG A 155 26.41 3.21 -8.29
N TYR A 156 25.35 3.91 -7.89
CA TYR A 156 25.37 5.35 -7.67
C TYR A 156 24.96 5.75 -6.24
N GLY A 157 24.38 4.82 -5.46
CA GLY A 157 23.87 5.09 -4.11
C GLY A 157 22.39 5.46 -4.06
N MET A 158 21.82 5.42 -2.84
CA MET A 158 20.37 5.58 -2.65
C MET A 158 19.83 6.98 -3.02
N ARG A 159 20.66 8.03 -2.90
CA ARG A 159 20.23 9.40 -3.19
C ARG A 159 19.73 9.60 -4.61
N TYR A 160 20.25 8.84 -5.57
CA TYR A 160 19.79 8.91 -6.98
C TYR A 160 18.37 8.37 -7.19
N ASN A 161 17.89 7.48 -6.33
CA ASN A 161 16.52 7.00 -6.40
C ASN A 161 15.48 8.11 -6.18
N PHE A 162 15.80 9.11 -5.35
CA PHE A 162 14.95 10.29 -5.17
C PHE A 162 14.84 11.12 -6.45
N SER A 163 15.95 11.24 -7.21
CA SER A 163 15.93 11.93 -8.51
C SER A 163 15.09 11.17 -9.54
N ILE A 164 15.13 9.83 -9.56
CA ILE A 164 14.30 9.01 -10.45
C ILE A 164 12.82 9.18 -10.09
N TYR A 165 12.50 9.17 -8.79
CA TYR A 165 11.12 9.40 -8.35
C TYR A 165 10.64 10.80 -8.72
N ALA A 166 11.45 11.83 -8.49
CA ALA A 166 11.12 13.20 -8.88
C ALA A 166 10.88 13.31 -10.40
N ALA A 167 11.72 12.69 -11.22
CA ALA A 167 11.51 12.61 -12.66
C ALA A 167 10.20 11.89 -13.02
N GLY A 168 9.90 10.76 -12.35
CA GLY A 168 8.64 10.04 -12.52
C GLY A 168 7.42 10.88 -12.16
N LEU A 169 7.48 11.66 -11.06
CA LEU A 169 6.43 12.59 -10.65
C LEU A 169 6.25 13.74 -11.65
N PHE A 170 7.35 14.27 -12.17
CA PHE A 170 7.31 15.31 -13.20
C PHE A 170 6.65 14.82 -14.48
N LEU A 171 7.03 13.64 -14.94
CA LEU A 171 6.41 13.03 -16.13
C LEU A 171 4.95 12.67 -15.89
N ALA A 172 4.60 12.18 -14.70
CA ALA A 172 3.22 11.93 -14.30
C ALA A 172 2.39 13.22 -14.24
N LEU A 173 3.00 14.34 -13.81
CA LEU A 173 2.36 15.66 -13.84
C LEU A 173 2.03 16.07 -15.30
N LEU A 174 2.95 15.89 -16.24
CA LEU A 174 2.69 16.16 -17.66
C LEU A 174 1.60 15.25 -18.22
N ALA A 175 1.63 13.95 -17.89
CA ALA A 175 0.60 13.01 -18.30
C ALA A 175 -0.78 13.37 -17.74
N SER A 176 -0.85 13.83 -16.49
CA SER A 176 -2.09 14.21 -15.81
C SER A 176 -2.83 15.36 -16.50
N GLN A 177 -2.10 16.24 -17.21
CA GLN A 177 -2.73 17.35 -17.95
C GLN A 177 -3.58 16.86 -19.15
N GLN A 178 -3.34 15.63 -19.62
CA GLN A 178 -4.11 15.01 -20.70
C GLN A 178 -5.30 14.17 -20.19
N MET A 179 -5.43 14.03 -18.87
CA MET A 179 -6.53 13.27 -18.27
C MET A 179 -7.81 14.12 -18.16
N HIS A 180 -8.96 13.45 -18.24
CA HIS A 180 -10.28 14.08 -18.16
C HIS A 180 -10.94 13.73 -16.83
N PHE A 181 -11.55 14.72 -16.19
CA PHE A 181 -12.22 14.58 -14.91
C PHE A 181 -13.70 14.93 -15.04
N HIS A 182 -14.56 14.15 -14.40
CA HIS A 182 -15.96 14.51 -14.22
C HIS A 182 -16.27 14.55 -12.73
N ALA A 183 -16.94 15.60 -12.30
CA ALA A 183 -17.45 15.71 -10.95
C ALA A 183 -18.66 14.77 -10.78
N ARG A 184 -18.61 13.91 -9.79
CA ARG A 184 -19.74 13.10 -9.37
C ARG A 184 -20.14 13.57 -7.98
N LYS A 185 -21.36 14.10 -7.82
CA LYS A 185 -21.89 14.42 -6.49
C LYS A 185 -22.02 13.13 -5.67
N ALA A 186 -21.42 13.11 -4.50
CA ALA A 186 -21.65 12.07 -3.51
C ALA A 186 -23.08 12.22 -2.97
N GLU A 187 -23.91 11.20 -3.17
CA GLU A 187 -25.27 11.13 -2.59
C GLU A 187 -25.22 10.18 -1.39
N GLY A 188 -25.69 10.65 -0.23
CA GLY A 188 -25.98 9.82 0.94
C GLY A 188 -25.42 10.36 2.27
N SER A 189 -26.13 10.08 3.37
CA SER A 189 -25.70 10.40 4.74
C SER A 189 -24.68 9.36 5.23
N PHE A 190 -23.42 9.74 5.23
CA PHE A 190 -22.29 8.93 5.69
C PHE A 190 -22.41 8.48 7.17
N TRP A 191 -22.96 9.33 8.04
CA TRP A 191 -22.94 9.11 9.49
C TRP A 191 -23.93 8.05 10.02
N SER A 192 -25.13 7.96 9.42
CA SER A 192 -26.15 7.02 9.91
C SER A 192 -25.75 5.56 9.72
N GLY A 193 -25.14 5.26 8.61
CA GLY A 193 -24.72 3.91 8.32
C GLY A 193 -23.41 3.49 9.00
N MET A 194 -22.54 4.45 9.33
CA MET A 194 -21.33 4.18 10.10
C MET A 194 -21.68 3.63 11.48
N ARG A 195 -22.68 4.22 12.15
CA ARG A 195 -23.12 3.72 13.46
C ARG A 195 -23.64 2.29 13.38
N ALA A 196 -24.40 1.93 12.36
CA ALA A 196 -24.93 0.58 12.15
C ALA A 196 -23.81 -0.47 11.96
N LEU A 197 -22.76 -0.11 11.22
CA LEU A 197 -21.60 -0.99 11.03
C LEU A 197 -20.84 -1.25 12.34
N PHE A 198 -20.55 -0.21 13.13
CA PHE A 198 -19.77 -0.35 14.35
C PHE A 198 -20.55 -0.98 15.54
N THR A 199 -21.87 -1.10 15.45
CA THR A 199 -22.67 -1.88 16.41
C THR A 199 -22.67 -3.38 16.11
N ASN A 200 -22.28 -3.80 14.89
CA ASN A 200 -22.20 -5.20 14.53
C ASN A 200 -20.89 -5.82 15.05
N ARG A 201 -20.99 -6.70 16.07
CA ARG A 201 -19.81 -7.37 16.66
C ARG A 201 -18.97 -8.14 15.65
N LYS A 202 -19.59 -8.81 14.66
CA LYS A 202 -18.87 -9.56 13.60
C LYS A 202 -18.05 -8.61 12.73
N TRP A 203 -18.59 -7.44 12.45
CA TRP A 203 -17.89 -6.39 11.69
C TRP A 203 -16.67 -5.84 12.45
N VAL A 204 -16.82 -5.56 13.73
CA VAL A 204 -15.73 -5.04 14.57
C VAL A 204 -14.59 -6.06 14.70
N ILE A 205 -14.92 -7.35 14.95
CA ILE A 205 -13.94 -8.43 14.97
C ILE A 205 -13.21 -8.56 13.63
N PHE A 206 -13.96 -8.53 12.54
CA PHE A 206 -13.39 -8.56 11.19
C PHE A 206 -12.42 -7.39 10.96
N LEU A 207 -12.81 -6.15 11.32
CA LEU A 207 -11.94 -4.98 11.20
C LEU A 207 -10.66 -5.13 12.00
N PHE A 208 -10.73 -5.68 13.21
CA PHE A 208 -9.54 -5.96 14.01
C PHE A 208 -8.63 -6.99 13.36
N VAL A 209 -9.18 -8.06 12.83
CA VAL A 209 -8.43 -9.13 12.14
C VAL A 209 -7.72 -8.60 10.90
N VAL A 210 -8.42 -7.82 10.07
CA VAL A 210 -7.79 -7.26 8.86
C VAL A 210 -6.81 -6.14 9.18
N PHE A 211 -7.01 -5.39 10.27
CA PHE A 211 -6.03 -4.43 10.78
C PHE A 211 -4.71 -5.12 11.15
N ILE A 212 -4.76 -6.24 11.87
CA ILE A 212 -3.56 -7.02 12.24
C ILE A 212 -2.87 -7.57 10.98
N GLY A 213 -3.63 -8.11 10.03
CA GLY A 213 -3.08 -8.56 8.74
C GLY A 213 -2.45 -7.42 7.93
N GLY A 214 -3.09 -6.26 7.92
CA GLY A 214 -2.58 -5.05 7.28
C GLY A 214 -1.30 -4.51 7.94
N THR A 215 -1.23 -4.58 9.27
CA THR A 215 -0.01 -4.24 10.03
C THR A 215 1.15 -5.15 9.62
N GLY A 216 0.93 -6.47 9.54
CA GLY A 216 1.94 -7.42 9.08
C GLY A 216 2.41 -7.14 7.64
N ASN A 217 1.48 -6.86 6.73
CA ASN A 217 1.82 -6.48 5.36
C ASN A 217 2.64 -5.19 5.29
N SER A 218 2.28 -4.20 6.10
CA SER A 218 3.01 -2.92 6.17
C SER A 218 4.43 -3.09 6.71
N ILE A 219 4.61 -3.93 7.74
CA ILE A 219 5.94 -4.21 8.30
C ILE A 219 6.84 -4.86 7.27
N ILE A 220 6.32 -5.85 6.52
CA ILE A 220 7.09 -6.47 5.45
C ILE A 220 7.45 -5.42 4.40
N SER A 221 6.48 -4.64 3.92
CA SER A 221 6.71 -3.64 2.87
C SER A 221 7.71 -2.56 3.28
N SER A 222 7.66 -2.11 4.55
CA SER A 222 8.48 -0.99 5.02
C SER A 222 9.89 -1.40 5.43
N TYR A 223 10.06 -2.60 6.02
CA TYR A 223 11.33 -3.01 6.63
C TYR A 223 12.02 -4.17 5.92
N LEU A 224 11.48 -4.65 4.80
CA LEU A 224 12.07 -5.74 4.02
C LEU A 224 13.52 -5.42 3.63
N PHE A 225 13.80 -4.22 3.17
CA PHE A 225 15.13 -3.87 2.69
C PHE A 225 16.15 -3.67 3.82
N VAL A 226 15.69 -3.23 5.00
CA VAL A 226 16.48 -3.24 6.24
C VAL A 226 16.89 -4.68 6.61
N TYR A 227 15.94 -5.62 6.49
CA TYR A 227 16.22 -7.03 6.71
C TYR A 227 17.17 -7.62 5.66
N LEU A 228 16.91 -7.37 4.37
CA LEU A 228 17.75 -7.86 3.27
C LEU A 228 19.19 -7.35 3.38
N GLN A 229 19.38 -6.08 3.76
CA GLN A 229 20.72 -5.54 4.03
C GLN A 229 21.41 -6.26 5.19
N LYS A 230 20.68 -6.55 6.28
CA LYS A 230 21.22 -7.23 7.45
C LYS A 230 21.74 -8.64 7.13
N ILE A 231 21.07 -9.37 6.21
CA ILE A 231 21.49 -10.71 5.78
C ILE A 231 22.49 -10.67 4.62
N GLY A 232 23.06 -9.50 4.30
CA GLY A 232 24.09 -9.33 3.29
C GLY A 232 23.62 -9.38 1.84
N THR A 233 22.35 -9.08 1.57
CA THR A 233 21.83 -9.01 0.19
C THR A 233 22.38 -7.75 -0.50
N GLU A 234 22.99 -7.95 -1.67
CA GLU A 234 23.42 -6.82 -2.50
C GLU A 234 22.23 -5.98 -2.97
N PRO A 235 22.36 -4.64 -3.04
CA PRO A 235 21.28 -3.76 -3.45
C PRO A 235 20.65 -4.11 -4.80
N ALA A 236 21.45 -4.62 -5.75
CA ALA A 236 20.97 -5.07 -7.06
C ALA A 236 19.93 -6.19 -6.96
N TRP A 237 20.04 -7.08 -5.96
CA TRP A 237 19.09 -8.18 -5.73
C TRP A 237 17.89 -7.79 -4.90
N MET A 238 17.96 -6.72 -4.09
CA MET A 238 16.84 -6.28 -3.25
C MET A 238 15.60 -5.94 -4.07
N GLY A 239 15.77 -5.28 -5.23
CA GLY A 239 14.67 -4.95 -6.13
C GLY A 239 13.94 -6.16 -6.68
N TRP A 240 14.65 -7.28 -6.91
CA TRP A 240 14.03 -8.53 -7.35
C TRP A 240 13.05 -9.11 -6.34
N ALA A 241 13.27 -8.91 -5.03
CA ALA A 241 12.31 -9.31 -4.00
C ALA A 241 10.93 -8.68 -4.23
N VAL A 242 10.91 -7.40 -4.62
CA VAL A 242 9.67 -6.68 -4.93
C VAL A 242 9.05 -7.18 -6.24
N THR A 243 9.86 -7.40 -7.27
CA THR A 243 9.40 -7.91 -8.56
C THR A 243 8.75 -9.29 -8.40
N ILE A 244 9.39 -10.20 -7.65
CA ILE A 244 8.84 -11.54 -7.37
C ILE A 244 7.51 -11.44 -6.63
N SER A 245 7.42 -10.59 -5.57
CA SER A 245 6.17 -10.36 -4.84
C SER A 245 5.06 -9.87 -5.77
N THR A 246 5.35 -8.88 -6.61
CA THR A 246 4.38 -8.28 -7.53
C THR A 246 3.94 -9.30 -8.59
N ALA A 247 4.87 -10.11 -9.11
CA ALA A 247 4.57 -11.17 -10.05
C ALA A 247 3.67 -12.27 -9.46
N MET A 248 3.80 -12.55 -8.17
CA MET A 248 2.95 -13.51 -7.46
C MET A 248 1.57 -12.92 -7.09
N GLU A 249 1.49 -11.62 -6.83
CA GLU A 249 0.25 -10.94 -6.46
C GLU A 249 -0.75 -10.91 -7.63
N ALA A 250 -0.30 -10.60 -8.83
CA ALA A 250 -1.16 -10.44 -10.00
C ALA A 250 -2.01 -11.69 -10.33
N PRO A 251 -1.43 -12.91 -10.48
CA PRO A 251 -2.23 -14.11 -10.73
C PRO A 251 -3.13 -14.49 -9.55
N ALA A 252 -2.71 -14.21 -8.31
CA ALA A 252 -3.53 -14.46 -7.14
C ALA A 252 -4.81 -13.60 -7.13
N LEU A 253 -4.71 -12.33 -7.51
CA LEU A 253 -5.87 -11.44 -7.65
C LEU A 253 -6.78 -11.86 -8.81
N ILE A 254 -6.23 -12.25 -9.95
CA ILE A 254 -7.00 -12.77 -11.11
C ILE A 254 -7.78 -14.02 -10.71
N LEU A 255 -7.15 -14.94 -9.98
CA LEU A 255 -7.78 -16.17 -9.50
C LEU A 255 -8.64 -15.98 -8.24
N GLY A 256 -8.66 -14.80 -7.66
CA GLY A 256 -9.30 -14.47 -6.39
C GLY A 256 -10.76 -14.91 -6.31
N SER A 257 -11.55 -14.69 -7.38
CA SER A 257 -12.95 -15.14 -7.46
C SER A 257 -13.10 -16.67 -7.43
N ARG A 258 -12.14 -17.41 -8.01
CA ARG A 258 -12.13 -18.88 -7.97
C ARG A 258 -11.80 -19.39 -6.56
N PHE A 259 -10.82 -18.78 -5.90
CA PHE A 259 -10.47 -19.12 -4.52
C PHE A 259 -11.62 -18.79 -3.57
N LEU A 260 -12.27 -17.64 -3.74
CA LEU A 260 -13.43 -17.25 -2.94
C LEU A 260 -14.58 -18.26 -3.04
N ARG A 261 -14.88 -18.72 -4.26
CA ARG A 261 -15.91 -19.76 -4.48
C ARG A 261 -15.52 -21.11 -3.90
N ARG A 262 -14.23 -21.50 -3.96
CA ARG A 262 -13.78 -22.81 -3.52
C ARG A 262 -13.63 -22.92 -2.01
N PHE A 263 -13.07 -21.90 -1.37
CA PHE A 263 -12.73 -21.93 0.06
C PHE A 263 -13.75 -21.16 0.92
N GLY A 264 -14.53 -20.29 0.33
CA GLY A 264 -15.36 -19.34 1.04
C GLY A 264 -14.53 -18.19 1.65
N MET A 265 -15.21 -17.11 1.96
CA MET A 265 -14.60 -15.86 2.43
C MET A 265 -13.84 -16.01 3.75
N ARG A 266 -14.43 -16.73 4.73
CA ARG A 266 -13.86 -16.89 6.06
C ARG A 266 -12.56 -17.69 6.04
N ARG A 267 -12.55 -18.84 5.34
CA ARG A 267 -11.37 -19.69 5.21
C ARG A 267 -10.27 -18.99 4.41
N LEU A 268 -10.64 -18.23 3.38
CA LEU A 268 -9.70 -17.48 2.57
C LEU A 268 -8.98 -16.40 3.41
N LEU A 269 -9.73 -15.69 4.28
CA LEU A 269 -9.16 -14.72 5.21
C LEU A 269 -8.21 -15.38 6.22
N LEU A 270 -8.63 -16.51 6.80
CA LEU A 270 -7.80 -17.27 7.74
C LEU A 270 -6.52 -17.78 7.11
N LEU A 271 -6.59 -18.32 5.87
CA LEU A 271 -5.41 -18.74 5.13
C LEU A 271 -4.47 -17.56 4.87
N GLY A 272 -5.00 -16.42 4.42
CA GLY A 272 -4.21 -15.22 4.19
C GLY A 272 -3.47 -14.76 5.46
N LEU A 273 -4.16 -14.75 6.61
CA LEU A 273 -3.57 -14.41 7.91
C LEU A 273 -2.51 -15.42 8.37
N ALA A 274 -2.84 -16.71 8.32
CA ALA A 274 -1.93 -17.76 8.75
C ALA A 274 -0.63 -17.75 7.92
N PHE A 275 -0.74 -17.65 6.60
CA PHE A 275 0.43 -17.53 5.73
C PHE A 275 1.18 -16.21 5.92
N MET A 276 0.52 -15.12 6.28
CA MET A 276 1.19 -13.87 6.66
C MET A 276 2.02 -14.05 7.92
N GLY A 277 1.48 -14.72 8.95
CA GLY A 277 2.21 -15.05 10.18
C GLY A 277 3.42 -15.97 9.89
N ILE A 278 3.23 -17.00 9.08
CA ILE A 278 4.32 -17.90 8.63
C ILE A 278 5.38 -17.11 7.88
N ARG A 279 5.00 -16.24 6.95
CA ARG A 279 5.92 -15.41 6.18
C ARG A 279 6.77 -14.52 7.07
N CYS A 280 6.16 -13.86 8.07
CA CYS A 280 6.89 -13.09 9.07
C CYS A 280 7.85 -13.98 9.89
N ALA A 281 7.41 -15.16 10.35
CA ALA A 281 8.25 -16.09 11.10
C ALA A 281 9.44 -16.60 10.28
N LEU A 282 9.27 -16.86 8.98
CA LEU A 282 10.35 -17.27 8.10
C LEU A 282 11.45 -16.22 7.99
N TYR A 283 11.12 -14.93 7.94
CA TYR A 283 12.14 -13.86 7.97
C TYR A 283 12.95 -13.82 9.27
N ALA A 284 12.46 -14.42 10.36
CA ALA A 284 13.20 -14.48 11.61
C ALA A 284 14.30 -15.55 11.61
N VAL A 285 14.12 -16.63 10.85
CA VAL A 285 15.02 -17.80 10.84
C VAL A 285 15.95 -17.84 9.63
N VAL A 286 15.55 -17.26 8.52
CA VAL A 286 16.34 -17.20 7.29
C VAL A 286 17.50 -16.24 7.42
N SER A 287 18.68 -16.65 6.94
CA SER A 287 19.93 -15.90 7.03
C SER A 287 20.61 -15.68 5.68
N VAL A 288 20.09 -16.31 4.61
CA VAL A 288 20.69 -16.25 3.28
C VAL A 288 19.81 -15.52 2.28
N PRO A 289 20.39 -14.64 1.43
CA PRO A 289 19.63 -13.79 0.53
C PRO A 289 18.66 -14.55 -0.40
N TRP A 290 19.06 -15.65 -0.99
CA TRP A 290 18.23 -16.38 -1.94
C TRP A 290 16.98 -17.02 -1.29
N GLU A 291 17.08 -17.46 -0.03
CA GLU A 291 15.92 -17.95 0.73
C GLU A 291 14.93 -16.81 1.00
N ALA A 292 15.44 -15.63 1.34
CA ALA A 292 14.60 -14.46 1.52
C ALA A 292 13.85 -14.04 0.23
N LEU A 293 14.47 -14.27 -0.94
CA LEU A 293 13.80 -14.08 -2.23
C LEU A 293 12.71 -15.12 -2.46
N THR A 294 12.93 -16.39 -2.06
CA THR A 294 11.89 -17.43 -2.19
C THR A 294 10.69 -17.21 -1.28
N ILE A 295 10.88 -16.61 -0.11
CA ILE A 295 9.77 -16.21 0.76
C ILE A 295 8.80 -15.25 0.05
N GLN A 296 9.27 -14.47 -0.94
CA GLN A 296 8.39 -13.57 -1.71
C GLN A 296 7.29 -14.32 -2.48
N LEU A 297 7.48 -15.60 -2.80
CA LEU A 297 6.45 -16.41 -3.44
C LEU A 297 5.19 -16.56 -2.58
N LEU A 298 5.33 -16.47 -1.24
CA LEU A 298 4.19 -16.48 -0.32
C LEU A 298 3.27 -15.27 -0.48
N GLN A 299 3.70 -14.23 -1.21
CA GLN A 299 2.83 -13.10 -1.54
C GLN A 299 1.53 -13.57 -2.21
N PHE A 300 1.60 -14.64 -3.01
CA PHE A 300 0.44 -15.24 -3.68
C PHE A 300 -0.72 -15.55 -2.71
N VAL A 301 -0.43 -16.07 -1.53
CA VAL A 301 -1.44 -16.53 -0.56
C VAL A 301 -1.65 -15.57 0.61
N THR A 302 -0.90 -14.47 0.72
CA THR A 302 -0.99 -13.51 1.84
C THR A 302 -1.91 -12.35 1.50
N PHE A 303 -1.37 -11.23 1.04
CA PHE A 303 -2.10 -9.99 0.77
C PHE A 303 -3.32 -10.17 -0.15
N PRO A 304 -3.23 -10.87 -1.32
CA PRO A 304 -4.36 -11.04 -2.20
C PRO A 304 -5.53 -11.79 -1.56
N PHE A 305 -5.26 -12.82 -0.76
CA PHE A 305 -6.30 -13.59 -0.08
C PHE A 305 -7.04 -12.73 0.94
N MET A 306 -6.30 -11.95 1.74
CA MET A 306 -6.91 -11.02 2.69
C MET A 306 -7.70 -9.91 1.98
N LEU A 307 -7.19 -9.39 0.86
CA LEU A 307 -7.86 -8.34 0.09
C LEU A 307 -9.18 -8.84 -0.52
N VAL A 308 -9.15 -9.99 -1.21
CA VAL A 308 -10.33 -10.58 -1.86
C VAL A 308 -11.39 -10.97 -0.84
N ALA A 309 -10.98 -11.65 0.25
CA ALA A 309 -11.87 -12.01 1.33
C ALA A 309 -12.44 -10.77 2.05
N GLY A 310 -11.61 -9.77 2.27
CA GLY A 310 -11.98 -8.54 2.95
C GLY A 310 -13.00 -7.70 2.17
N VAL A 311 -12.78 -7.52 0.88
CA VAL A 311 -13.73 -6.83 -0.01
C VAL A 311 -15.07 -7.56 -0.04
N SER A 312 -15.06 -8.90 -0.16
CA SER A 312 -16.27 -9.72 -0.17
C SER A 312 -17.03 -9.66 1.16
N PHE A 313 -16.30 -9.68 2.29
CA PHE A 313 -16.92 -9.54 3.63
C PHE A 313 -17.55 -8.16 3.79
N ALA A 314 -16.86 -7.13 3.39
CA ALA A 314 -17.35 -5.76 3.47
C ALA A 314 -18.64 -5.58 2.66
N ASP A 315 -18.68 -6.16 1.46
CA ASP A 315 -19.85 -6.08 0.58
C ASP A 315 -21.08 -6.83 1.15
N GLN A 316 -20.88 -8.07 1.62
CA GLN A 316 -21.96 -8.92 2.14
C GLN A 316 -22.54 -8.44 3.48
N ASN A 317 -21.76 -7.74 4.30
CA ASN A 317 -22.17 -7.26 5.63
C ASN A 317 -22.52 -5.77 5.64
N ALA A 318 -22.45 -5.10 4.49
CA ALA A 318 -22.86 -3.71 4.36
C ALA A 318 -24.37 -3.56 4.48
N PRO A 319 -24.87 -2.57 5.24
CA PRO A 319 -26.26 -2.17 5.16
C PRO A 319 -26.65 -1.76 3.74
N ALA A 320 -27.93 -1.85 3.41
CA ALA A 320 -28.44 -1.51 2.08
C ALA A 320 -27.97 -0.11 1.64
N GLY A 321 -27.37 -0.03 0.44
CA GLY A 321 -26.81 1.22 -0.12
C GLY A 321 -25.43 1.65 0.42
N MET A 322 -24.82 0.89 1.33
CA MET A 322 -23.57 1.26 1.99
C MET A 322 -22.35 0.40 1.62
N GLY A 323 -22.41 -0.38 0.56
CA GLY A 323 -21.30 -1.25 0.13
C GLY A 323 -19.98 -0.49 -0.08
N ALA A 324 -20.03 0.68 -0.72
CA ALA A 324 -18.84 1.52 -0.92
C ALA A 324 -18.25 2.04 0.41
N THR A 325 -19.09 2.43 1.38
CA THR A 325 -18.65 2.88 2.71
C THR A 325 -18.00 1.72 3.47
N ALA A 326 -18.60 0.55 3.48
CA ALA A 326 -18.05 -0.64 4.14
C ALA A 326 -16.69 -1.05 3.56
N GLN A 327 -16.55 -1.03 2.23
CA GLN A 327 -15.27 -1.27 1.56
C GLN A 327 -14.23 -0.20 1.87
N SER A 328 -14.63 1.06 1.98
CA SER A 328 -13.73 2.15 2.39
C SER A 328 -13.22 1.98 3.81
N ILE A 329 -14.09 1.63 4.76
CA ILE A 329 -13.72 1.35 6.16
C ILE A 329 -12.78 0.15 6.23
N PHE A 330 -13.07 -0.94 5.50
CA PHE A 330 -12.16 -2.08 5.39
C PHE A 330 -10.77 -1.66 4.88
N ARG A 331 -10.71 -0.91 3.78
CA ARG A 331 -9.42 -0.42 3.24
C ARG A 331 -8.69 0.49 4.21
N SER A 332 -9.41 1.36 4.90
CA SER A 332 -8.84 2.23 5.95
C SER A 332 -8.25 1.42 7.11
N ALA A 333 -8.93 0.35 7.54
CA ALA A 333 -8.40 -0.53 8.58
C ALA A 333 -7.18 -1.32 8.07
N PHE A 334 -7.27 -1.93 6.88
CA PHE A 334 -6.28 -2.85 6.34
C PHE A 334 -5.01 -2.13 5.86
N THR A 335 -5.13 -1.13 4.96
CA THR A 335 -3.97 -0.45 4.37
C THR A 335 -3.70 0.91 4.99
N GLY A 336 -4.69 1.56 5.60
CA GLY A 336 -4.54 2.85 6.27
C GLY A 336 -3.96 2.70 7.67
N ILE A 337 -4.80 2.35 8.65
CA ILE A 337 -4.40 2.23 10.06
C ILE A 337 -3.36 1.11 10.24
N GLY A 338 -3.48 0.02 9.47
CA GLY A 338 -2.47 -1.04 9.43
C GLY A 338 -1.09 -0.52 9.04
N SER A 339 -1.00 0.41 8.08
CA SER A 339 0.28 1.03 7.69
C SER A 339 0.82 1.97 8.76
N VAL A 340 -0.03 2.73 9.44
CA VAL A 340 0.36 3.56 10.59
C VAL A 340 0.98 2.69 11.69
N ALA A 341 0.27 1.63 12.09
CA ALA A 341 0.73 0.71 13.14
C ALA A 341 2.00 -0.03 12.73
N GLY A 342 2.06 -0.55 11.50
CA GLY A 342 3.22 -1.26 10.98
C GLY A 342 4.47 -0.38 10.89
N GLY A 343 4.33 0.85 10.42
CA GLY A 343 5.41 1.83 10.39
C GLY A 343 5.93 2.12 11.80
N PHE A 344 5.03 2.54 12.69
CA PHE A 344 5.40 2.96 14.05
C PHE A 344 5.94 1.80 14.91
N PHE A 345 5.16 0.75 15.10
CA PHE A 345 5.58 -0.38 15.95
C PHE A 345 6.75 -1.16 15.36
N GLY A 346 6.81 -1.27 14.01
CA GLY A 346 7.95 -1.86 13.34
C GLY A 346 9.25 -1.12 13.65
N GLY A 347 9.24 0.22 13.60
CA GLY A 347 10.42 1.02 13.93
C GLY A 347 10.83 0.92 15.39
N VAL A 348 9.87 0.94 16.32
CA VAL A 348 10.14 0.76 17.75
C VAL A 348 10.79 -0.61 18.00
N LEU A 349 10.19 -1.69 17.51
CA LEU A 349 10.75 -3.04 17.71
C LEU A 349 12.08 -3.23 16.97
N LEU A 350 12.25 -2.63 15.79
CA LEU A 350 13.52 -2.63 15.09
C LEU A 350 14.66 -2.11 15.97
N GLN A 351 14.42 -1.03 16.71
CA GLN A 351 15.42 -0.41 17.58
C GLN A 351 15.78 -1.29 18.78
N TYR A 352 14.77 -1.85 19.47
CA TYR A 352 15.00 -2.54 20.74
C TYR A 352 15.40 -4.01 20.59
N ILE A 353 14.85 -4.71 19.60
CA ILE A 353 15.06 -6.15 19.44
C ILE A 353 15.64 -6.56 18.08
N GLY A 354 15.78 -5.61 17.16
CA GLY A 354 16.31 -5.83 15.82
C GLY A 354 15.28 -6.45 14.86
N VAL A 355 15.58 -6.39 13.55
CA VAL A 355 14.63 -6.69 12.48
C VAL A 355 14.12 -8.14 12.48
N GLN A 356 14.98 -9.12 12.79
CA GLN A 356 14.58 -10.53 12.80
C GLN A 356 13.59 -10.85 13.93
N LYS A 357 13.89 -10.38 15.16
CA LYS A 357 12.99 -10.56 16.30
C LYS A 357 11.71 -9.74 16.14
N MET A 358 11.78 -8.58 15.50
CA MET A 358 10.61 -7.79 15.11
C MET A 358 9.67 -8.64 14.23
N TYR A 359 10.18 -9.27 13.16
CA TYR A 359 9.37 -10.14 12.32
C TYR A 359 8.79 -11.33 13.07
N LEU A 360 9.57 -11.97 13.96
CA LEU A 360 9.09 -13.08 14.78
C LEU A 360 7.93 -12.64 15.69
N THR A 361 8.06 -11.49 16.36
CA THR A 361 7.03 -10.95 17.26
C THR A 361 5.73 -10.72 16.51
N PHE A 362 5.79 -10.05 15.35
CA PHE A 362 4.59 -9.83 14.55
C PHE A 362 4.04 -11.13 13.96
N GLY A 363 4.91 -12.05 13.53
CA GLY A 363 4.51 -13.38 13.07
C GLY A 363 3.70 -14.15 14.12
N MET A 364 4.17 -14.13 15.38
CA MET A 364 3.46 -14.75 16.51
C MET A 364 2.12 -14.06 16.78
N VAL A 365 2.08 -12.73 16.83
CA VAL A 365 0.83 -11.98 17.05
C VAL A 365 -0.20 -12.30 15.94
N ILE A 366 0.21 -12.26 14.68
CA ILE A 366 -0.68 -12.55 13.55
C ILE A 366 -1.19 -14.00 13.64
N PHE A 367 -0.31 -14.94 13.97
CA PHE A 367 -0.67 -16.35 14.07
C PHE A 367 -1.65 -16.61 15.23
N ILE A 368 -1.42 -16.00 16.40
CA ILE A 368 -2.34 -16.06 17.54
C ILE A 368 -3.73 -15.52 17.14
N VAL A 369 -3.77 -14.36 16.49
CA VAL A 369 -5.03 -13.77 16.02
C VAL A 369 -5.72 -14.67 15.01
N ALA A 370 -4.97 -15.30 14.09
CA ALA A 370 -5.54 -16.25 13.13
C ALA A 370 -6.16 -17.47 13.83
N VAL A 371 -5.49 -18.05 14.86
CA VAL A 371 -6.00 -19.17 15.63
C VAL A 371 -7.24 -18.79 16.42
N VAL A 372 -7.20 -17.68 17.17
CA VAL A 372 -8.34 -17.20 17.97
C VAL A 372 -9.55 -16.92 17.07
N TYR A 373 -9.34 -16.23 15.96
CA TYR A 373 -10.41 -15.97 14.99
C TYR A 373 -10.97 -17.26 14.39
N GLY A 374 -10.11 -18.24 14.09
CA GLY A 374 -10.54 -19.56 13.60
C GLY A 374 -11.38 -20.36 14.58
N VAL A 375 -11.05 -20.31 15.90
CA VAL A 375 -11.82 -20.95 16.96
C VAL A 375 -13.18 -20.29 17.13
N MET A 376 -13.21 -18.95 17.24
CA MET A 376 -14.47 -18.18 17.35
C MET A 376 -15.44 -18.48 16.22
N GLN A 377 -14.94 -18.66 15.00
CA GLN A 377 -15.77 -18.96 13.83
C GLN A 377 -16.38 -20.39 13.86
N ARG A 378 -15.65 -21.36 14.44
CA ARG A 378 -16.18 -22.73 14.60
C ARG A 378 -17.28 -22.81 15.63
N GLU A 379 -17.22 -21.98 16.66
CA GLU A 379 -18.26 -21.91 17.69
C GLU A 379 -19.56 -21.27 17.16
N GLU A 380 -19.47 -20.33 16.21
CA GLU A 380 -20.64 -19.73 15.57
C GLU A 380 -21.31 -20.66 14.52
N GLU A 381 -20.62 -21.66 14.03
CA GLU A 381 -21.15 -22.64 13.06
C GLU A 381 -21.79 -23.88 13.74
N ARG A 382 -21.59 -24.03 15.06
CA ARG A 382 -22.24 -25.06 15.90
C ARG A 382 -23.50 -24.53 16.56
#